data_01f7137f64a93393e94e53e9b751f8ab
#
_entry.id   01f7137f64a93393e94e53e9b751f8ab
#
_cell.length_a   1.000
_cell.length_b   1.000
_cell.length_c   1.000
_cell.angle_alpha   90.00
_cell.angle_beta   90.00
_cell.angle_gamma   90.00
#
_symmetry.space_group_name_H-M   'P 1'
#
loop_
_entity.id
_entity.type
_entity.pdbx_description
1 polymer ?
#
loop_
_entity_poly.entity_id
_entity_poly.type
_entity_poly.pdbx_seq_one_letter_code
_entity_poly.pdbx_strand_id
1 'polypeptide(L)'
;MVQRRCVLGLLPLLAPPLILVRWAAAVEALDLKALMVGLAAVPERRATFQETRRFAALDQPLISTGHLLYRRPSYLEKTTDWPQPETLVVDGARLVLTAGNEPPRVLDLGGQPELRTLVDAIRGPLAGDLAALRRAFTVTASGAADGWTLELVPLESRAARLLRRAQISGGASEVREVLLVQANGDEQQMTIRPLP
;
A
#
# COMPACT_ATOMS: atom_id res chain seq x y z
N MET A 1 -26.14 -67.97 -62.24
CA MET A 1 -25.85 -66.53 -62.29
C MET A 1 -26.11 -65.99 -60.87
N VAL A 2 -25.06 -65.84 -60.06
CA VAL A 2 -25.15 -65.40 -58.67
C VAL A 2 -24.26 -64.20 -58.55
N GLN A 3 -24.87 -63.00 -58.30
CA GLN A 3 -24.17 -61.73 -58.07
C GLN A 3 -23.78 -61.63 -56.58
N ARG A 4 -22.48 -61.58 -56.30
CA ARG A 4 -21.96 -61.22 -54.96
C ARG A 4 -21.89 -59.70 -54.83
N ARG A 5 -22.67 -59.17 -53.88
CA ARG A 5 -22.59 -57.76 -53.42
C ARG A 5 -21.51 -57.70 -52.36
N CYS A 6 -20.41 -56.97 -52.63
CA CYS A 6 -19.47 -56.51 -51.56
C CYS A 6 -20.07 -55.35 -50.81
N VAL A 7 -20.21 -55.53 -49.51
CA VAL A 7 -20.55 -54.43 -48.58
C VAL A 7 -19.23 -53.91 -47.98
N LEU A 8 -18.83 -52.71 -48.34
CA LEU A 8 -17.71 -51.99 -47.69
C LEU A 8 -18.24 -51.40 -46.36
N GLY A 9 -17.75 -51.93 -45.26
CA GLY A 9 -17.99 -51.37 -43.96
C GLY A 9 -17.09 -50.15 -43.71
N LEU A 10 -17.67 -48.95 -43.56
CA LEU A 10 -17.01 -47.76 -43.08
C LEU A 10 -16.83 -47.89 -41.54
N LEU A 11 -15.60 -47.98 -41.07
CA LEU A 11 -15.27 -47.77 -39.65
C LEU A 11 -15.24 -46.26 -39.34
N PRO A 12 -15.92 -45.77 -38.30
CA PRO A 12 -15.76 -44.38 -37.86
C PRO A 12 -14.47 -44.25 -37.06
N LEU A 13 -13.59 -43.34 -37.49
CA LEU A 13 -12.40 -42.92 -36.76
C LEU A 13 -12.83 -42.09 -35.55
N LEU A 14 -12.81 -42.65 -34.34
CA LEU A 14 -12.97 -41.91 -33.10
C LEU A 14 -11.64 -41.16 -32.83
N ALA A 15 -11.65 -39.85 -33.05
CA ALA A 15 -10.56 -38.96 -32.60
C ALA A 15 -10.69 -38.77 -31.07
N PRO A 16 -9.60 -38.91 -30.31
CA PRO A 16 -9.66 -38.64 -28.85
C PRO A 16 -9.85 -37.16 -28.59
N PRO A 17 -10.62 -36.76 -27.54
CA PRO A 17 -10.77 -35.36 -27.17
C PRO A 17 -9.43 -34.84 -26.64
N LEU A 18 -8.94 -33.76 -27.25
CA LEU A 18 -7.82 -32.98 -26.74
C LEU A 18 -8.24 -32.32 -25.44
N ILE A 19 -7.87 -32.93 -24.30
CA ILE A 19 -8.00 -32.32 -22.99
C ILE A 19 -6.97 -31.19 -22.91
N LEU A 20 -7.40 -29.96 -23.14
CA LEU A 20 -6.65 -28.75 -22.84
C LEU A 20 -6.51 -28.64 -21.31
N VAL A 21 -5.41 -29.20 -20.78
CA VAL A 21 -5.00 -28.95 -19.39
C VAL A 21 -4.58 -27.48 -19.31
N ARG A 22 -5.51 -26.63 -18.88
CA ARG A 22 -5.16 -25.26 -18.48
C ARG A 22 -4.32 -25.38 -17.21
N TRP A 23 -3.04 -25.16 -17.36
CA TRP A 23 -2.17 -24.93 -16.22
C TRP A 23 -2.61 -23.57 -15.62
N ALA A 24 -3.42 -23.63 -14.58
CA ALA A 24 -3.61 -22.50 -13.70
C ALA A 24 -2.25 -22.27 -13.01
N ALA A 25 -1.50 -21.27 -13.46
CA ALA A 25 -0.36 -20.80 -12.70
C ALA A 25 -0.90 -20.45 -11.31
N ALA A 26 -0.50 -21.21 -10.30
CA ALA A 26 -0.80 -20.90 -8.92
C ALA A 26 -0.16 -19.51 -8.69
N VAL A 27 -0.99 -18.49 -8.47
CA VAL A 27 -0.51 -17.19 -8.02
C VAL A 27 0.09 -17.46 -6.65
N GLU A 28 1.42 -17.41 -6.57
CA GLU A 28 2.14 -17.61 -5.33
C GLU A 28 1.65 -16.56 -4.34
N ALA A 29 1.09 -17.03 -3.22
CA ALA A 29 0.54 -16.14 -2.20
C ALA A 29 1.68 -15.27 -1.67
N LEU A 30 1.43 -13.97 -1.56
CA LEU A 30 2.40 -12.99 -1.07
C LEU A 30 2.94 -13.39 0.31
N ASP A 31 4.24 -13.64 0.42
CA ASP A 31 4.89 -13.83 1.71
C ASP A 31 5.10 -12.47 2.39
N LEU A 32 4.22 -12.18 3.35
CA LEU A 32 4.26 -10.94 4.12
C LEU A 32 5.59 -10.75 4.86
N LYS A 33 6.24 -11.83 5.34
CA LYS A 33 7.54 -11.71 6.02
C LYS A 33 8.63 -11.33 5.04
N ALA A 34 8.67 -11.97 3.88
CA ALA A 34 9.62 -11.65 2.82
C ALA A 34 9.43 -10.22 2.31
N LEU A 35 8.19 -9.76 2.13
CA LEU A 35 7.88 -8.37 1.80
C LEU A 35 8.45 -7.41 2.83
N MET A 36 8.20 -7.64 4.13
CA MET A 36 8.70 -6.77 5.20
C MET A 36 10.23 -6.73 5.26
N VAL A 37 10.90 -7.85 5.05
CA VAL A 37 12.37 -7.90 4.95
C VAL A 37 12.86 -7.08 3.74
N GLY A 38 12.21 -7.20 2.59
CA GLY A 38 12.53 -6.43 1.39
C GLY A 38 12.34 -4.92 1.59
N LEU A 39 11.25 -4.52 2.22
CA LEU A 39 11.00 -3.10 2.56
C LEU A 39 12.06 -2.57 3.54
N ALA A 40 12.41 -3.35 4.57
CA ALA A 40 13.43 -3.00 5.54
C ALA A 40 14.85 -2.93 4.98
N ALA A 41 15.15 -3.62 3.88
CA ALA A 41 16.47 -3.64 3.30
C ALA A 41 16.91 -2.28 2.69
N VAL A 42 15.95 -1.39 2.42
CA VAL A 42 16.23 -0.07 1.85
C VAL A 42 16.39 0.97 2.96
N PRO A 43 17.62 1.45 3.25
CA PRO A 43 17.88 2.30 4.41
C PRO A 43 17.38 3.74 4.25
N GLU A 44 17.37 4.25 3.02
CA GLU A 44 16.88 5.58 2.67
C GLU A 44 16.02 5.51 1.41
N ARG A 45 14.93 6.28 1.38
CA ARG A 45 14.03 6.40 0.24
C ARG A 45 13.74 7.85 -0.02
N ARG A 46 13.88 8.25 -1.28
CA ARG A 46 13.48 9.56 -1.77
C ARG A 46 12.43 9.38 -2.84
N ALA A 47 11.42 10.22 -2.83
CA ALA A 47 10.36 10.15 -3.81
C ALA A 47 9.73 11.52 -4.04
N THR A 48 9.07 11.70 -5.17
CA THR A 48 8.05 12.73 -5.34
C THR A 48 6.69 12.15 -5.06
N PHE A 49 5.73 12.99 -4.67
CA PHE A 49 4.36 12.57 -4.49
C PHE A 49 3.37 13.53 -5.17
N GLN A 50 2.23 12.97 -5.53
CA GLN A 50 1.00 13.70 -5.77
C GLN A 50 -0.06 13.14 -4.82
N GLU A 51 -0.66 14.02 -4.05
CA GLU A 51 -1.69 13.68 -3.06
C GLU A 51 -3.01 14.31 -3.46
N THR A 52 -4.08 13.53 -3.36
CA THR A 52 -5.45 13.97 -3.52
C THR A 52 -6.18 13.74 -2.20
N ARG A 53 -6.68 14.81 -1.58
CA ARG A 53 -7.53 14.74 -0.38
C ARG A 53 -8.96 15.02 -0.75
N ARG A 54 -9.84 14.07 -0.45
CA ARG A 54 -11.29 14.22 -0.57
C ARG A 54 -11.86 14.38 0.82
N PHE A 55 -12.50 15.49 1.06
CA PHE A 55 -13.22 15.76 2.29
C PHE A 55 -14.70 15.46 2.08
N ALA A 56 -15.31 14.71 2.98
CA ALA A 56 -16.74 14.36 2.88
C ALA A 56 -17.66 15.61 2.85
N ALA A 57 -17.18 16.73 3.37
CA ALA A 57 -17.89 18.00 3.42
C ALA A 57 -17.62 18.95 2.21
N LEU A 58 -16.74 18.57 1.27
CA LEU A 58 -16.34 19.43 0.14
C LEU A 58 -16.59 18.72 -1.19
N ASP A 59 -17.12 19.45 -2.16
CA ASP A 59 -17.39 18.94 -3.50
C ASP A 59 -16.12 18.74 -4.35
N GLN A 60 -15.04 19.46 -4.02
CA GLN A 60 -13.79 19.42 -4.79
C GLN A 60 -12.64 18.87 -3.96
N PRO A 61 -11.84 17.96 -4.52
CA PRO A 61 -10.65 17.48 -3.84
C PRO A 61 -9.56 18.54 -3.80
N LEU A 62 -8.75 18.49 -2.74
CA LEU A 62 -7.50 19.26 -2.68
C LEU A 62 -6.38 18.39 -3.25
N ILE A 63 -5.61 18.98 -4.16
CA ILE A 63 -4.44 18.35 -4.76
C ILE A 63 -3.20 19.02 -4.19
N SER A 64 -2.20 18.23 -3.82
CA SER A 64 -0.89 18.72 -3.41
C SER A 64 0.22 17.88 -4.00
N THR A 65 1.40 18.48 -4.18
CA THR A 65 2.59 17.80 -4.71
C THR A 65 3.81 18.18 -3.88
N GLY A 66 4.84 17.34 -3.92
CA GLY A 66 6.06 17.60 -3.19
C GLY A 66 6.98 16.38 -3.13
N HIS A 67 7.75 16.31 -2.06
CA HIS A 67 8.82 15.36 -1.87
C HIS A 67 8.66 14.58 -0.57
N LEU A 68 9.13 13.33 -0.59
CA LEU A 68 9.18 12.44 0.56
C LEU A 68 10.61 12.00 0.80
N LEU A 69 10.99 11.94 2.07
CA LEU A 69 12.23 11.34 2.51
C LEU A 69 11.95 10.42 3.69
N TYR A 70 12.41 9.18 3.57
CA TYR A 70 12.44 8.23 4.68
C TYR A 70 13.89 7.81 4.94
N ARG A 71 14.28 7.78 6.22
CA ARG A 71 15.54 7.19 6.69
C ARG A 71 15.27 6.27 7.87
N ARG A 72 15.80 5.08 7.78
CA ARG A 72 15.69 4.13 8.90
C ARG A 72 16.38 4.65 10.16
N PRO A 73 15.87 4.27 11.34
CA PRO A 73 14.65 3.45 11.56
C PRO A 73 13.36 4.29 11.64
N SER A 74 13.44 5.62 11.85
CA SER A 74 12.30 6.39 12.36
C SER A 74 12.08 7.74 11.70
N TYR A 75 12.99 8.19 10.83
CA TYR A 75 12.86 9.51 10.20
C TYR A 75 11.95 9.46 8.97
N LEU A 76 10.94 10.31 8.97
CA LEU A 76 10.04 10.53 7.84
C LEU A 76 9.85 12.02 7.64
N GLU A 77 10.03 12.51 6.41
CA GLU A 77 9.79 13.89 6.03
C GLU A 77 8.86 13.93 4.81
N LYS A 78 7.86 14.79 4.90
CA LYS A 78 6.99 15.16 3.79
C LYS A 78 7.10 16.66 3.57
N THR A 79 7.65 17.08 2.45
CA THR A 79 7.69 18.48 2.03
C THR A 79 6.67 18.68 0.92
N THR A 80 5.66 19.48 1.19
CA THR A 80 4.66 19.92 0.23
C THR A 80 5.16 21.20 -0.41
N ASP A 81 5.23 21.21 -1.75
CA ASP A 81 5.68 22.38 -2.52
C ASP A 81 4.49 23.20 -3.01
N TRP A 82 3.39 22.53 -3.35
CA TRP A 82 2.17 23.14 -3.87
C TRP A 82 0.92 22.51 -3.24
N PRO A 83 -0.18 23.23 -2.96
CA PRO A 83 -0.41 24.66 -3.23
C PRO A 83 0.24 25.59 -2.20
N GLN A 84 0.47 25.12 -1.00
CA GLN A 84 1.08 25.88 0.08
C GLN A 84 2.29 25.13 0.62
N PRO A 85 3.48 25.76 0.66
CA PRO A 85 4.66 25.13 1.22
C PRO A 85 4.46 24.74 2.68
N GLU A 86 4.67 23.46 2.95
CA GLU A 86 4.57 22.88 4.28
C GLU A 86 5.61 21.75 4.43
N THR A 87 6.24 21.64 5.56
CA THR A 87 7.12 20.51 5.88
C THR A 87 6.65 19.84 7.16
N LEU A 88 6.43 18.54 7.07
CA LEU A 88 6.12 17.67 8.20
C LEU A 88 7.31 16.71 8.39
N VAL A 89 7.93 16.77 9.57
CA VAL A 89 9.04 15.88 9.94
C VAL A 89 8.63 15.04 11.13
N VAL A 90 8.82 13.73 11.02
CA VAL A 90 8.72 12.79 12.14
C VAL A 90 10.08 12.20 12.39
N ASP A 91 10.57 12.34 13.62
CA ASP A 91 11.78 11.67 14.08
C ASP A 91 11.54 11.03 15.45
N GLY A 92 11.56 9.71 15.48
CA GLY A 92 11.15 8.94 16.67
C GLY A 92 9.72 9.26 17.11
N ALA A 93 9.58 9.84 18.29
CA ALA A 93 8.30 10.28 18.85
C ALA A 93 8.00 11.77 18.60
N ARG A 94 8.91 12.50 17.97
CA ARG A 94 8.76 13.93 17.71
C ARG A 94 8.18 14.17 16.32
N LEU A 95 7.12 14.97 16.25
CA LEU A 95 6.56 15.46 15.01
C LEU A 95 6.71 16.98 14.98
N VAL A 96 7.24 17.50 13.88
CA VAL A 96 7.40 18.94 13.64
C VAL A 96 6.66 19.31 12.37
N LEU A 97 5.75 20.28 12.46
CA LEU A 97 5.03 20.86 11.34
C LEU A 97 5.47 22.31 11.15
N THR A 98 5.94 22.63 9.96
CA THR A 98 6.30 23.99 9.55
C THR A 98 5.46 24.40 8.34
N ALA A 99 4.71 25.49 8.43
CA ALA A 99 3.85 25.98 7.37
C ALA A 99 4.04 27.49 7.19
N GLY A 100 4.45 27.89 6.00
CA GLY A 100 4.67 29.30 5.64
C GLY A 100 5.64 30.00 6.62
N ASN A 101 5.23 31.16 7.13
CA ASN A 101 6.00 31.98 8.09
C ASN A 101 5.59 31.73 9.57
N GLU A 102 4.76 30.73 9.84
CA GLU A 102 4.36 30.42 11.20
C GLU A 102 5.50 29.73 11.97
N PRO A 103 5.59 29.93 13.29
CA PRO A 103 6.52 29.17 14.12
C PRO A 103 6.25 27.68 14.00
N PRO A 104 7.29 26.82 13.95
CA PRO A 104 7.12 25.39 13.89
C PRO A 104 6.28 24.86 15.05
N ARG A 105 5.28 24.04 14.75
CA ARG A 105 4.49 23.33 15.77
C ARG A 105 5.15 22.00 16.07
N VAL A 106 5.49 21.79 17.33
CA VAL A 106 6.13 20.56 17.79
C VAL A 106 5.13 19.76 18.60
N LEU A 107 4.95 18.51 18.24
CA LEU A 107 4.06 17.56 18.92
C LEU A 107 4.86 16.34 19.38
N ASP A 108 4.52 15.84 20.56
CA ASP A 108 5.03 14.57 21.07
C ASP A 108 3.99 13.47 20.79
N LEU A 109 4.36 12.50 19.94
CA LEU A 109 3.51 11.37 19.59
C LEU A 109 3.26 10.43 20.79
N GLY A 110 4.12 10.48 21.84
CA GLY A 110 3.90 9.74 23.07
C GLY A 110 2.64 10.15 23.81
N GLY A 111 2.30 11.44 23.75
CA GLY A 111 1.08 12.01 24.33
C GLY A 111 -0.15 11.95 23.41
N GLN A 112 0.00 11.48 22.16
CA GLN A 112 -1.05 11.50 21.15
C GLN A 112 -1.15 10.14 20.41
N PRO A 113 -1.73 9.13 21.06
CA PRO A 113 -1.74 7.75 20.54
C PRO A 113 -2.45 7.62 19.19
N GLU A 114 -3.49 8.43 18.93
CA GLU A 114 -4.21 8.42 17.65
C GLU A 114 -3.31 8.90 16.49
N LEU A 115 -2.58 10.00 16.71
CA LEU A 115 -1.66 10.55 15.73
C LEU A 115 -0.45 9.61 15.52
N ARG A 116 0.04 9.02 16.60
CA ARG A 116 1.09 8.01 16.55
C ARG A 116 0.68 6.82 15.68
N THR A 117 -0.53 6.31 15.84
CA THR A 117 -1.05 5.20 15.04
C THR A 117 -1.07 5.56 13.55
N LEU A 118 -1.48 6.78 13.20
CA LEU A 118 -1.46 7.26 11.81
C LEU A 118 -0.04 7.28 11.23
N VAL A 119 0.93 7.79 11.99
CA VAL A 119 2.35 7.81 11.59
C VAL A 119 2.89 6.38 11.45
N ASP A 120 2.56 5.50 12.40
CA ASP A 120 3.04 4.13 12.42
C ASP A 120 2.44 3.28 11.28
N ALA A 121 1.23 3.62 10.78
CA ALA A 121 0.66 2.98 9.60
C ALA A 121 1.53 3.19 8.35
N ILE A 122 2.22 4.33 8.24
CA ILE A 122 3.11 4.64 7.12
C ILE A 122 4.54 4.16 7.41
N ARG A 123 5.06 4.48 8.60
CA ARG A 123 6.44 4.18 8.99
C ARG A 123 6.71 2.70 9.21
N GLY A 124 5.75 1.97 9.80
CA GLY A 124 5.90 0.56 10.15
C GLY A 124 6.24 -0.35 8.97
N PRO A 125 5.52 -0.28 7.83
CA PRO A 125 5.88 -1.02 6.63
C PRO A 125 7.28 -0.69 6.11
N LEU A 126 7.64 0.60 6.06
CA LEU A 126 8.95 1.05 5.59
C LEU A 126 10.09 0.57 6.50
N ALA A 127 9.85 0.48 7.81
CA ALA A 127 10.79 -0.07 8.77
C ALA A 127 10.86 -1.61 8.74
N GLY A 128 9.87 -2.27 8.13
CA GLY A 128 9.73 -3.73 8.11
C GLY A 128 9.37 -4.33 9.46
N ASP A 129 8.84 -3.53 10.40
CA ASP A 129 8.50 -3.96 11.75
C ASP A 129 7.08 -4.56 11.80
N LEU A 130 6.96 -5.79 11.27
CA LEU A 130 5.70 -6.53 11.29
C LEU A 130 5.17 -6.77 12.71
N ALA A 131 6.07 -6.94 13.68
CA ALA A 131 5.67 -7.17 15.08
C ALA A 131 5.01 -5.91 15.66
N ALA A 132 5.58 -4.72 15.44
CA ALA A 132 4.98 -3.46 15.84
C ALA A 132 3.65 -3.20 15.11
N LEU A 133 3.59 -3.46 13.80
CA LEU A 133 2.35 -3.32 13.04
C LEU A 133 1.23 -4.20 13.60
N ARG A 134 1.49 -5.46 13.89
CA ARG A 134 0.49 -6.40 14.44
C ARG A 134 0.02 -6.07 15.86
N ARG A 135 0.80 -5.28 16.61
CA ARG A 135 0.34 -4.77 17.92
C ARG A 135 -0.69 -3.64 17.79
N ALA A 136 -0.62 -2.86 16.71
CA ALA A 136 -1.47 -1.69 16.52
C ALA A 136 -2.58 -1.92 15.48
N PHE A 137 -2.40 -2.89 14.56
CA PHE A 137 -3.29 -3.11 13.42
C PHE A 137 -3.58 -4.60 13.18
N THR A 138 -4.77 -4.86 12.65
CA THR A 138 -5.00 -6.05 11.82
C THR A 138 -4.27 -5.81 10.50
N VAL A 139 -3.36 -6.71 10.13
CA VAL A 139 -2.53 -6.58 8.92
C VAL A 139 -2.95 -7.65 7.93
N THR A 140 -3.45 -7.25 6.77
CA THR A 140 -3.78 -8.14 5.65
C THR A 140 -2.88 -7.80 4.47
N ALA A 141 -2.37 -8.83 3.79
CA ALA A 141 -1.55 -8.68 2.60
C ALA A 141 -2.16 -9.45 1.44
N SER A 142 -2.10 -8.89 0.24
CA SER A 142 -2.61 -9.51 -0.99
C SER A 142 -1.76 -9.13 -2.20
N GLY A 143 -1.91 -9.88 -3.30
CA GLY A 143 -1.15 -9.69 -4.53
C GLY A 143 0.07 -10.61 -4.63
N ALA A 144 1.08 -10.17 -5.36
CA ALA A 144 2.34 -10.86 -5.61
C ALA A 144 3.53 -9.93 -5.34
N ALA A 145 4.76 -10.44 -5.44
CA ALA A 145 5.96 -9.64 -5.13
C ALA A 145 6.13 -8.38 -6.00
N ASP A 146 5.66 -8.40 -7.24
CA ASP A 146 5.72 -7.29 -8.20
C ASP A 146 4.53 -6.33 -8.12
N GLY A 147 3.47 -6.72 -7.42
CA GLY A 147 2.25 -5.93 -7.22
C GLY A 147 1.54 -6.36 -5.94
N TRP A 148 1.94 -5.79 -4.80
CA TRP A 148 1.42 -6.11 -3.48
C TRP A 148 0.58 -4.97 -2.90
N THR A 149 -0.32 -5.35 -2.00
CA THR A 149 -1.12 -4.44 -1.19
C THR A 149 -1.12 -4.90 0.26
N LEU A 150 -0.87 -3.97 1.17
CA LEU A 150 -1.04 -4.11 2.61
C LEU A 150 -2.25 -3.30 3.05
N GLU A 151 -3.17 -3.92 3.77
CA GLU A 151 -4.26 -3.23 4.45
C GLU A 151 -4.03 -3.29 5.96
N LEU A 152 -4.14 -2.14 6.61
CA LEU A 152 -3.94 -1.94 8.04
C LEU A 152 -5.23 -1.36 8.64
N VAL A 153 -5.86 -2.10 9.55
CA VAL A 153 -7.05 -1.67 10.28
C VAL A 153 -6.68 -1.52 11.75
N PRO A 154 -6.82 -0.32 12.36
CA PRO A 154 -6.46 -0.10 13.75
C PRO A 154 -7.21 -1.04 14.71
N LEU A 155 -6.50 -1.57 15.71
CA LEU A 155 -7.09 -2.42 16.75
C LEU A 155 -7.72 -1.60 17.88
N GLU A 156 -7.13 -0.45 18.19
CA GLU A 156 -7.62 0.40 19.28
C GLU A 156 -8.77 1.30 18.83
N SER A 157 -9.84 1.35 19.61
CA SER A 157 -11.02 2.19 19.33
C SER A 157 -10.71 3.69 19.24
N ARG A 158 -9.68 4.18 19.96
CA ARG A 158 -9.23 5.58 19.85
C ARG A 158 -8.65 5.87 18.49
N ALA A 159 -7.73 5.03 18.03
CA ALA A 159 -7.12 5.15 16.70
C ALA A 159 -8.17 4.99 15.58
N ALA A 160 -9.14 4.08 15.76
CA ALA A 160 -10.24 3.86 14.82
C ALA A 160 -11.18 5.07 14.67
N ARG A 161 -11.20 6.00 15.63
CA ARG A 161 -11.94 7.28 15.49
C ARG A 161 -11.27 8.26 14.52
N LEU A 162 -9.98 8.12 14.29
CA LEU A 162 -9.23 8.95 13.33
C LEU A 162 -9.03 8.21 12.01
N LEU A 163 -8.54 6.98 12.06
CA LEU A 163 -8.18 6.17 10.90
C LEU A 163 -9.08 4.94 10.83
N ARG A 164 -9.89 4.84 9.78
CA ARG A 164 -10.69 3.64 9.50
C ARG A 164 -9.82 2.51 8.98
N ARG A 165 -8.96 2.83 8.00
CA ARG A 165 -7.98 1.91 7.40
C ARG A 165 -6.89 2.68 6.68
N ALA A 166 -5.71 2.07 6.59
CA ALA A 166 -4.66 2.49 5.67
C ALA A 166 -4.40 1.36 4.68
N GLN A 167 -4.21 1.71 3.42
CA GLN A 167 -3.81 0.78 2.37
C GLN A 167 -2.52 1.28 1.74
N ILE A 168 -1.52 0.42 1.68
CA ILE A 168 -0.22 0.72 1.10
C ILE A 168 0.02 -0.29 0.00
N SER A 169 0.34 0.17 -1.20
CA SER A 169 0.60 -0.71 -2.33
C SER A 169 1.91 -0.36 -3.04
N GLY A 170 2.46 -1.35 -3.73
CA GLY A 170 3.73 -1.20 -4.40
C GLY A 170 4.16 -2.42 -5.19
N GLY A 171 5.43 -2.50 -5.52
CA GLY A 171 6.03 -3.64 -6.20
C GLY A 171 7.48 -3.82 -5.77
N ALA A 172 7.92 -5.07 -5.62
CA ALA A 172 9.21 -5.40 -5.02
C ALA A 172 9.38 -4.70 -3.67
N SER A 173 10.43 -3.92 -3.49
CA SER A 173 10.69 -3.14 -2.27
C SER A 173 10.21 -1.69 -2.34
N GLU A 174 9.42 -1.30 -3.35
CA GLU A 174 8.97 0.07 -3.57
C GLU A 174 7.53 0.28 -3.15
N VAL A 175 7.27 1.34 -2.38
CA VAL A 175 5.93 1.86 -2.14
C VAL A 175 5.56 2.81 -3.26
N ARG A 176 4.39 2.60 -3.87
CA ARG A 176 3.88 3.40 -5.01
C ARG A 176 2.61 4.16 -4.69
N GLU A 177 1.86 3.70 -3.71
CA GLU A 177 0.62 4.35 -3.33
C GLU A 177 0.33 4.17 -1.84
N VAL A 178 -0.25 5.20 -1.24
CA VAL A 178 -0.82 5.18 0.11
C VAL A 178 -2.22 5.75 0.04
N LEU A 179 -3.19 5.00 0.56
CA LEU A 179 -4.57 5.45 0.76
C LEU A 179 -4.89 5.40 2.25
N LEU A 180 -5.28 6.54 2.81
CA LEU A 180 -5.80 6.66 4.16
C LEU A 180 -7.28 6.97 4.09
N VAL A 181 -8.10 6.17 4.76
CA VAL A 181 -9.55 6.42 4.91
C VAL A 181 -9.82 6.74 6.36
N GLN A 182 -10.30 7.95 6.61
CA GLN A 182 -10.61 8.43 7.95
C GLN A 182 -12.02 8.00 8.40
N ALA A 183 -12.25 8.05 9.69
CA ALA A 183 -13.55 7.62 10.25
C ALA A 183 -14.71 8.56 9.86
N ASN A 184 -14.42 9.84 9.61
CA ASN A 184 -15.39 10.83 9.14
C ASN A 184 -15.71 10.74 7.63
N GLY A 185 -15.09 9.81 6.92
CA GLY A 185 -15.28 9.62 5.48
C GLY A 185 -14.30 10.37 4.60
N ASP A 186 -13.38 11.15 5.18
CA ASP A 186 -12.32 11.79 4.41
C ASP A 186 -11.34 10.74 3.87
N GLU A 187 -10.84 10.97 2.66
CA GLU A 187 -9.86 10.11 1.99
C GLU A 187 -8.63 10.91 1.59
N GLN A 188 -7.47 10.32 1.82
CA GLN A 188 -6.19 10.85 1.37
C GLN A 188 -5.49 9.79 0.54
N GLN A 189 -5.39 10.02 -0.75
CA GLN A 189 -4.69 9.14 -1.71
C GLN A 189 -3.41 9.82 -2.17
N MET A 190 -2.29 9.14 -2.00
CA MET A 190 -0.98 9.62 -2.40
C MET A 190 -0.35 8.65 -3.39
N THR A 191 -0.07 9.14 -4.60
CA THR A 191 0.76 8.43 -5.60
C THR A 191 2.21 8.83 -5.40
N ILE A 192 3.10 7.85 -5.31
CA ILE A 192 4.51 8.01 -4.96
C ILE A 192 5.36 7.54 -6.15
N ARG A 193 6.33 8.36 -6.53
CA ARG A 193 7.31 8.05 -7.58
C ARG A 193 8.70 8.06 -6.97
N PRO A 194 9.32 6.88 -6.77
CA PRO A 194 10.68 6.79 -6.25
C PRO A 194 11.66 7.60 -7.10
N LEU A 195 12.62 8.24 -6.42
CA LEU A 195 13.77 8.89 -7.05
C LEU A 195 14.99 7.96 -6.93
N PRO A 196 15.90 8.01 -7.92
CA PRO A 196 17.13 7.20 -7.92
C PRO A 196 18.05 7.54 -6.75
#